data_26275f064c75ca99c8791ddc7585d436
#
_entry.id   26275f064c75ca99c8791ddc7585d436
#
_cell.length_a   1.000
_cell.length_b   1.000
_cell.length_c   1.000
_cell.angle_alpha   90.00
_cell.angle_beta   90.00
_cell.angle_gamma   90.00
#
_symmetry.space_group_name_H-M   'P 1'
#
loop_
_entity.id
_entity.type
_entity.pdbx_description
1 polymer ?
#
loop_
_entity_poly.entity_id
_entity_poly.type
_entity_poly.pdbx_seq_one_letter_code
_entity_poly.pdbx_strand_id
1 'polypeptide(L)'
;MDFKELISSFSLKREELKPEPQNEMESPAEQKVAQQPKFVANGKKNEQQPEFNGSFLTSDIVVKGSISSKFDLCISGTIDGDVECDGNVSIFGAVNGNISANNVIMNQAKVTGNIKAKMNITQLAGSSVTGDIDAESVEINGSVNGNINAVGNAVFYAMAHVTGNITAGSIAVKEDAIINGFMHTNKEHKTES
;
A
#
# COMPACT_ATOMS: atom_id res chain seq x y z
N MET A 1 -63.37 27.43 -8.03
CA MET A 1 -62.73 26.84 -6.88
C MET A 1 -61.61 27.77 -6.44
N ASP A 2 -61.85 28.42 -5.35
CA ASP A 2 -61.01 29.52 -4.85
C ASP A 2 -59.84 28.97 -4.05
N PHE A 3 -58.68 29.56 -4.25
CA PHE A 3 -57.39 29.11 -3.63
C PHE A 3 -57.43 29.09 -2.10
N LYS A 4 -58.43 29.72 -1.50
CA LYS A 4 -58.71 29.70 -0.05
C LYS A 4 -59.32 28.40 0.46
N GLU A 5 -60.02 27.64 -0.37
CA GLU A 5 -60.62 26.37 0.02
C GLU A 5 -59.59 25.23 0.01
N LEU A 6 -58.50 25.37 -0.74
CA LEU A 6 -57.43 24.35 -0.80
C LEU A 6 -56.54 24.35 0.45
N ILE A 7 -56.44 25.48 1.15
CA ILE A 7 -55.60 25.61 2.36
C ILE A 7 -56.33 25.16 3.62
N SER A 8 -57.65 25.19 3.65
CA SER A 8 -58.41 24.77 4.83
C SER A 8 -58.53 23.26 4.99
N SER A 9 -58.34 22.48 3.93
CA SER A 9 -58.38 21.02 4.00
C SER A 9 -57.06 20.38 4.46
N PHE A 10 -56.00 21.19 4.59
CA PHE A 10 -54.67 20.70 4.99
C PHE A 10 -54.37 20.94 6.49
N SER A 11 -55.30 21.50 7.25
CA SER A 11 -55.07 21.94 8.63
C SER A 11 -55.79 21.11 9.70
N LEU A 12 -56.22 19.89 9.39
CA LEU A 12 -56.87 19.01 10.38
C LEU A 12 -56.40 17.57 10.22
N LYS A 13 -55.20 17.28 10.75
CA LYS A 13 -54.85 16.04 11.43
C LYS A 13 -53.46 16.18 12.02
N ARG A 14 -53.39 16.92 13.11
CA ARG A 14 -52.30 16.76 14.06
C ARG A 14 -52.78 15.77 15.11
N GLU A 15 -52.64 14.51 14.81
CA GLU A 15 -52.73 13.45 15.83
C GLU A 15 -51.41 13.41 16.59
N GLU A 16 -51.53 13.56 17.89
CA GLU A 16 -50.45 13.45 18.87
C GLU A 16 -49.75 12.08 18.74
N LEU A 17 -48.57 12.04 18.19
CA LEU A 17 -47.67 10.92 18.34
C LEU A 17 -46.84 11.15 19.61
N LYS A 18 -47.10 10.31 20.62
CA LYS A 18 -46.26 10.15 21.81
C LYS A 18 -44.81 9.90 21.36
N PRO A 19 -43.80 10.43 22.06
CA PRO A 19 -42.43 10.08 21.83
C PRO A 19 -42.18 8.62 22.25
N GLU A 20 -41.93 7.77 21.28
CA GLU A 20 -41.32 6.47 21.51
C GLU A 20 -39.83 6.64 21.94
N PRO A 21 -39.32 5.74 22.80
CA PRO A 21 -37.96 5.88 23.32
C PRO A 21 -36.96 5.78 22.21
N GLN A 22 -36.05 6.73 22.17
CA GLN A 22 -34.87 6.74 21.30
C GLN A 22 -34.05 5.47 21.54
N ASN A 23 -34.19 4.52 20.63
CA ASN A 23 -33.26 3.45 20.49
C ASN A 23 -32.03 4.07 19.82
N GLU A 24 -30.94 4.19 20.55
CA GLU A 24 -29.66 4.63 20.06
C GLU A 24 -29.25 3.71 18.91
N MET A 25 -29.41 4.20 17.68
CA MET A 25 -28.75 3.59 16.53
C MET A 25 -27.27 3.86 16.67
N GLU A 26 -26.57 2.85 17.15
CA GLU A 26 -25.14 2.73 16.98
C GLU A 26 -24.80 2.92 15.50
N SER A 27 -24.03 3.94 15.22
CA SER A 27 -23.45 4.23 13.94
C SER A 27 -22.45 3.13 13.57
N PRO A 28 -22.63 2.35 12.52
CA PRO A 28 -21.61 1.41 12.06
C PRO A 28 -20.66 2.13 11.09
N ALA A 29 -19.72 2.87 11.60
CA ALA A 29 -18.60 3.37 10.82
C ALA A 29 -17.39 3.70 11.70
N GLU A 30 -17.01 2.82 12.59
CA GLU A 30 -15.61 2.73 12.98
C GLU A 30 -14.91 1.77 12.01
N GLN A 31 -14.44 2.35 10.91
CA GLN A 31 -13.37 1.77 10.15
C GLN A 31 -12.23 1.49 11.14
N LYS A 32 -11.90 0.22 11.32
CA LYS A 32 -10.69 -0.20 12.01
C LYS A 32 -9.51 0.51 11.36
N VAL A 33 -9.13 1.62 11.93
CA VAL A 33 -7.79 2.20 11.77
C VAL A 33 -6.84 1.09 12.16
N ALA A 34 -5.99 0.68 11.22
CA ALA A 34 -4.93 -0.27 11.47
C ALA A 34 -4.17 0.20 12.71
N GLN A 35 -4.23 -0.59 13.77
CA GLN A 35 -3.58 -0.28 15.03
C GLN A 35 -2.08 -0.22 14.78
N GLN A 36 -1.53 0.97 14.85
CA GLN A 36 -0.10 1.17 14.99
C GLN A 36 0.36 0.40 16.23
N PRO A 37 1.44 -0.36 16.20
CA PRO A 37 1.93 -1.05 17.37
C PRO A 37 2.27 -0.01 18.45
N LYS A 38 1.51 -0.03 19.56
CA LYS A 38 1.79 0.80 20.72
C LYS A 38 3.09 0.32 21.35
N PHE A 39 4.11 1.15 21.33
CA PHE A 39 5.30 0.96 22.16
C PHE A 39 4.90 1.03 23.61
N VAL A 40 4.89 -0.09 24.29
CA VAL A 40 4.81 -0.14 25.76
C VAL A 40 6.22 -0.39 26.28
N ALA A 41 6.90 0.70 26.62
CA ALA A 41 8.09 0.62 27.44
C ALA A 41 7.65 0.32 28.90
N ASN A 42 7.54 -0.94 29.28
CA ASN A 42 7.74 -1.32 30.68
C ASN A 42 8.04 -2.81 30.84
N GLY A 43 9.17 -3.08 31.45
CA GLY A 43 9.68 -4.40 31.67
C GLY A 43 8.78 -5.30 32.52
N LYS A 44 8.34 -6.38 31.90
CA LYS A 44 8.21 -7.73 32.48
C LYS A 44 8.23 -8.68 31.29
N LYS A 45 9.24 -9.55 31.24
CA LYS A 45 9.31 -10.67 30.31
C LYS A 45 8.01 -11.46 30.39
N ASN A 46 7.23 -11.42 29.34
CA ASN A 46 6.21 -12.40 29.04
C ASN A 46 6.64 -13.10 27.75
N GLU A 47 7.02 -14.34 27.90
CA GLU A 47 7.42 -15.25 26.83
C GLU A 47 6.23 -15.45 25.89
N GLN A 48 6.48 -15.29 24.57
CA GLN A 48 5.60 -15.56 23.41
C GLN A 48 4.87 -14.36 22.76
N GLN A 49 5.57 -13.25 22.56
CA GLN A 49 5.27 -12.40 21.40
C GLN A 49 6.47 -12.49 20.46
N PRO A 50 6.27 -12.66 19.12
CA PRO A 50 7.39 -12.52 18.19
C PRO A 50 7.95 -11.11 18.39
N GLU A 51 9.18 -11.02 18.91
CA GLU A 51 9.88 -9.76 19.02
C GLU A 51 10.07 -9.22 17.60
N PHE A 52 9.42 -8.11 17.28
CA PHE A 52 9.68 -7.39 16.05
C PHE A 52 11.09 -6.81 16.17
N ASN A 53 12.07 -7.51 15.64
CA ASN A 53 13.46 -7.09 15.58
C ASN A 53 13.67 -6.14 14.39
N GLY A 54 13.01 -5.00 14.40
CA GLY A 54 13.08 -4.03 13.30
C GLY A 54 13.21 -2.59 13.79
N SER A 55 13.64 -1.71 12.91
CA SER A 55 13.68 -0.25 13.13
C SER A 55 12.40 0.38 12.58
N PHE A 56 11.89 1.39 13.28
CA PHE A 56 10.68 2.09 12.91
C PHE A 56 10.93 3.59 12.78
N LEU A 57 10.65 4.15 11.60
CA LEU A 57 10.69 5.60 11.34
C LEU A 57 9.25 6.12 11.27
N THR A 58 8.88 6.95 12.23
CA THR A 58 7.54 7.56 12.33
C THR A 58 7.32 8.65 11.28
N SER A 59 6.07 9.02 11.03
CA SER A 59 5.68 9.94 9.96
C SER A 59 6.21 11.39 10.10
N ASP A 60 6.62 11.78 11.28
CA ASP A 60 7.21 13.10 11.60
C ASP A 60 8.72 13.16 11.36
N ILE A 61 9.36 12.04 11.05
CA ILE A 61 10.80 11.95 10.85
C ILE A 61 11.16 12.26 9.40
N VAL A 62 12.11 13.15 9.20
CA VAL A 62 12.77 13.42 7.92
C VAL A 62 14.24 13.07 8.06
N VAL A 63 14.68 12.09 7.29
CA VAL A 63 16.10 11.69 7.24
C VAL A 63 16.71 12.27 5.97
N LYS A 64 17.84 12.96 6.12
CA LYS A 64 18.68 13.42 5.01
C LYS A 64 20.00 12.65 5.04
N GLY A 65 20.15 11.73 4.12
CA GLY A 65 21.30 10.82 4.06
C GLY A 65 20.87 9.35 3.98
N SER A 66 21.83 8.48 3.74
CA SER A 66 21.58 7.04 3.56
C SER A 66 21.28 6.35 4.88
N ILE A 67 20.40 5.33 4.80
CA ILE A 67 20.06 4.46 5.92
C ILE A 67 20.58 3.06 5.61
N SER A 68 21.29 2.44 6.57
CA SER A 68 21.66 1.04 6.49
C SER A 68 21.10 0.30 7.70
N SER A 69 20.41 -0.83 7.47
CA SER A 69 19.84 -1.69 8.51
C SER A 69 20.09 -3.16 8.23
N LYS A 70 20.42 -3.91 9.27
CA LYS A 70 20.55 -5.38 9.20
C LYS A 70 19.24 -6.12 9.45
N PHE A 71 18.29 -5.44 10.07
CA PHE A 71 16.98 -6.00 10.41
C PHE A 71 15.87 -5.28 9.66
N ASP A 72 14.66 -5.76 9.79
CA ASP A 72 13.49 -5.19 9.13
C ASP A 72 13.35 -3.70 9.43
N LEU A 73 12.95 -2.94 8.41
CA LEU A 73 12.82 -1.48 8.48
C LEU A 73 11.41 -1.06 8.06
N CYS A 74 10.74 -0.32 8.93
CA CYS A 74 9.45 0.29 8.63
C CYS A 74 9.60 1.80 8.51
N ILE A 75 9.19 2.37 7.35
CA ILE A 75 9.36 3.77 6.99
C ILE A 75 7.99 4.40 6.82
N SER A 76 7.58 5.26 7.76
CA SER A 76 6.37 6.07 7.62
C SER A 76 6.68 7.55 7.35
N GLY A 77 7.92 7.98 7.58
CA GLY A 77 8.40 9.34 7.35
C GLY A 77 8.92 9.59 5.94
N THR A 78 9.77 10.61 5.80
CA THR A 78 10.43 10.97 4.54
C THR A 78 11.91 10.68 4.62
N ILE A 79 12.47 10.04 3.60
CA ILE A 79 13.90 9.79 3.45
C ILE A 79 14.39 10.45 2.17
N ASP A 80 15.39 11.32 2.30
CA ASP A 80 16.15 11.91 1.20
C ASP A 80 17.54 11.26 1.18
N GLY A 81 17.66 10.10 0.59
CA GLY A 81 18.89 9.29 0.50
C GLY A 81 18.59 7.81 0.26
N ASP A 82 19.63 7.03 0.09
CA ASP A 82 19.51 5.62 -0.22
C ASP A 82 19.17 4.78 1.02
N VAL A 83 18.42 3.72 0.81
CA VAL A 83 18.02 2.76 1.85
C VAL A 83 18.62 1.40 1.52
N GLU A 84 19.47 0.91 2.39
CA GLU A 84 20.04 -0.44 2.31
C GLU A 84 19.59 -1.27 3.51
N CYS A 85 18.97 -2.41 3.25
CA CYS A 85 18.42 -3.28 4.28
C CYS A 85 18.70 -4.75 3.95
N ASP A 86 19.31 -5.46 4.89
CA ASP A 86 19.47 -6.92 4.75
C ASP A 86 18.18 -7.69 5.04
N GLY A 87 17.21 -7.05 5.70
CA GLY A 87 15.89 -7.58 6.00
C GLY A 87 14.82 -7.10 5.03
N ASN A 88 13.60 -7.01 5.55
CA ASN A 88 12.41 -6.53 4.81
C ASN A 88 12.20 -5.03 5.03
N VAL A 89 11.76 -4.33 4.00
CA VAL A 89 11.41 -2.91 4.07
C VAL A 89 9.93 -2.72 3.82
N SER A 90 9.24 -2.10 4.78
CA SER A 90 7.85 -1.69 4.64
C SER A 90 7.77 -0.17 4.56
N ILE A 91 7.19 0.37 3.49
CA ILE A 91 7.16 1.81 3.20
C ILE A 91 5.71 2.29 3.21
N PHE A 92 5.44 3.28 4.06
CA PHE A 92 4.16 3.99 4.18
C PHE A 92 4.32 5.50 3.92
N GLY A 93 5.55 5.96 3.74
CA GLY A 93 5.91 7.36 3.55
C GLY A 93 6.53 7.64 2.18
N ALA A 94 7.50 8.56 2.14
CA ALA A 94 8.20 8.95 0.93
C ALA A 94 9.69 8.61 1.01
N VAL A 95 10.24 8.07 -0.09
CA VAL A 95 11.68 7.81 -0.23
C VAL A 95 12.17 8.43 -1.53
N ASN A 96 13.14 9.31 -1.43
CA ASN A 96 13.84 9.91 -2.55
C ASN A 96 15.28 9.37 -2.59
N GLY A 97 15.48 8.26 -3.24
CA GLY A 97 16.77 7.55 -3.31
C GLY A 97 16.55 6.09 -3.69
N ASN A 98 17.62 5.36 -3.83
CA ASN A 98 17.55 3.94 -4.21
C ASN A 98 17.26 3.08 -2.99
N ILE A 99 16.55 1.98 -3.21
CA ILE A 99 16.21 1.03 -2.16
C ILE A 99 16.79 -0.33 -2.52
N SER A 100 17.55 -0.90 -1.58
CA SER A 100 18.07 -2.26 -1.69
C SER A 100 17.64 -3.07 -0.46
N ALA A 101 16.87 -4.14 -0.65
CA ALA A 101 16.33 -4.93 0.45
C ALA A 101 16.13 -6.41 0.08
N ASN A 102 15.74 -7.22 1.04
CA ASN A 102 15.36 -8.62 0.78
C ASN A 102 13.94 -8.68 0.18
N ASN A 103 12.98 -8.08 0.87
CA ASN A 103 11.63 -7.86 0.36
C ASN A 103 11.22 -6.39 0.55
N VAL A 104 10.43 -5.85 -0.34
CA VAL A 104 9.89 -4.49 -0.27
C VAL A 104 8.38 -4.52 -0.36
N ILE A 105 7.72 -3.94 0.64
CA ILE A 105 6.27 -3.74 0.66
C ILE A 105 5.98 -2.25 0.69
N MET A 106 5.17 -1.77 -0.26
CA MET A 106 4.78 -0.37 -0.36
C MET A 106 3.26 -0.25 -0.19
N ASN A 107 2.84 0.60 0.73
CA ASN A 107 1.43 0.89 0.97
C ASN A 107 1.22 2.39 1.08
N GLN A 108 0.49 2.99 0.15
CA GLN A 108 0.29 4.44 0.04
C GLN A 108 1.62 5.23 0.04
N ALA A 109 2.66 4.61 -0.50
CA ALA A 109 4.03 5.10 -0.47
C ALA A 109 4.41 5.82 -1.78
N LYS A 110 5.32 6.77 -1.69
CA LYS A 110 5.92 7.42 -2.84
C LYS A 110 7.42 7.17 -2.87
N VAL A 111 7.89 6.51 -3.93
CA VAL A 111 9.32 6.24 -4.12
C VAL A 111 9.81 6.91 -5.40
N THR A 112 10.90 7.66 -5.30
CA THR A 112 11.61 8.26 -6.41
C THR A 112 13.04 7.76 -6.39
N GLY A 113 13.36 6.82 -7.26
CA GLY A 113 14.65 6.10 -7.32
C GLY A 113 14.42 4.63 -7.68
N ASN A 114 15.50 3.89 -7.85
CA ASN A 114 15.44 2.50 -8.24
C ASN A 114 15.21 1.60 -7.02
N ILE A 115 14.44 0.54 -7.22
CA ILE A 115 14.15 -0.44 -6.17
C ILE A 115 14.74 -1.79 -6.59
N LYS A 116 15.61 -2.31 -5.74
CA LYS A 116 16.20 -3.64 -5.92
C LYS A 116 15.86 -4.53 -4.73
N ALA A 117 15.08 -5.56 -4.96
CA ALA A 117 14.81 -6.59 -3.96
C ALA A 117 15.45 -7.92 -4.37
N LYS A 118 15.97 -8.64 -3.38
CA LYS A 118 16.53 -9.98 -3.64
C LYS A 118 15.43 -11.00 -3.95
N MET A 119 14.24 -10.81 -3.37
CA MET A 119 13.12 -11.74 -3.50
C MET A 119 11.87 -11.03 -4.07
N ASN A 120 11.05 -10.41 -3.22
CA ASN A 120 9.73 -9.94 -3.63
C ASN A 120 9.58 -8.42 -3.49
N ILE A 121 8.87 -7.82 -4.45
CA ILE A 121 8.34 -6.47 -4.33
C ILE A 121 6.81 -6.54 -4.42
N THR A 122 6.13 -6.04 -3.39
CA THR A 122 4.68 -5.92 -3.35
C THR A 122 4.29 -4.47 -3.25
N GLN A 123 3.69 -3.93 -4.29
CA GLN A 123 3.18 -2.57 -4.34
C GLN A 123 1.65 -2.60 -4.21
N LEU A 124 1.13 -2.05 -3.11
CA LEU A 124 -0.30 -1.93 -2.87
C LEU A 124 -0.88 -0.65 -3.49
N ALA A 125 -2.20 -0.61 -3.58
CA ALA A 125 -2.93 0.53 -4.14
C ALA A 125 -2.59 1.85 -3.45
N GLY A 126 -2.57 2.94 -4.23
CA GLY A 126 -2.20 4.27 -3.74
C GLY A 126 -0.70 4.53 -3.65
N SER A 127 0.14 3.55 -3.98
CA SER A 127 1.59 3.72 -4.04
C SER A 127 2.05 4.13 -5.44
N SER A 128 3.13 4.92 -5.51
CA SER A 128 3.73 5.39 -6.75
C SER A 128 5.24 5.21 -6.73
N VAL A 129 5.78 4.64 -7.80
CA VAL A 129 7.22 4.47 -8.02
C VAL A 129 7.63 5.21 -9.28
N THR A 130 8.70 5.99 -9.18
CA THR A 130 9.38 6.61 -10.33
C THR A 130 10.82 6.16 -10.33
N GLY A 131 11.16 5.22 -11.19
CA GLY A 131 12.46 4.55 -11.29
C GLY A 131 12.29 3.09 -11.66
N ASP A 132 13.40 2.40 -11.85
CA ASP A 132 13.39 1.00 -12.27
C ASP A 132 13.21 0.05 -11.08
N ILE A 133 12.60 -1.09 -11.35
CA ILE A 133 12.30 -2.14 -10.37
C ILE A 133 12.99 -3.44 -10.79
N ASP A 134 13.86 -3.95 -9.93
CA ASP A 134 14.55 -5.24 -10.10
C ASP A 134 14.21 -6.18 -8.94
N ALA A 135 13.66 -7.36 -9.21
CA ALA A 135 13.38 -8.36 -8.18
C ALA A 135 13.29 -9.78 -8.75
N GLU A 136 13.17 -10.78 -7.88
CA GLU A 136 12.82 -12.13 -8.31
C GLU A 136 11.34 -12.20 -8.69
N SER A 137 10.45 -11.65 -7.86
CA SER A 137 9.00 -11.58 -8.13
C SER A 137 8.44 -10.20 -7.82
N VAL A 138 7.50 -9.75 -8.64
CA VAL A 138 6.92 -8.41 -8.55
C VAL A 138 5.38 -8.50 -8.58
N GLU A 139 4.74 -7.87 -7.61
CA GLU A 139 3.28 -7.70 -7.55
C GLU A 139 2.94 -6.21 -7.51
N ILE A 140 2.27 -5.71 -8.53
CA ILE A 140 1.97 -4.30 -8.71
C ILE A 140 0.46 -4.05 -8.68
N ASN A 141 0.04 -3.18 -7.77
CA ASN A 141 -1.33 -2.66 -7.69
C ASN A 141 -1.35 -1.13 -7.54
N GLY A 142 -0.39 -0.42 -8.12
CA GLY A 142 -0.25 1.03 -8.07
C GLY A 142 0.42 1.56 -9.34
N SER A 143 0.94 2.81 -9.29
CA SER A 143 1.58 3.44 -10.43
C SER A 143 3.10 3.19 -10.45
N VAL A 144 3.63 2.80 -11.61
CA VAL A 144 5.08 2.66 -11.85
C VAL A 144 5.45 3.40 -13.13
N ASN A 145 6.44 4.26 -13.03
CA ASN A 145 7.06 4.95 -14.17
C ASN A 145 8.54 4.58 -14.22
N GLY A 146 8.86 3.59 -15.03
CA GLY A 146 10.20 2.99 -15.16
C GLY A 146 10.10 1.55 -15.63
N ASN A 147 11.24 0.91 -15.82
CA ASN A 147 11.29 -0.47 -16.29
C ASN A 147 11.16 -1.45 -15.11
N ILE A 148 10.54 -2.58 -15.39
CA ILE A 148 10.38 -3.66 -14.41
C ILE A 148 11.09 -4.89 -14.92
N ASN A 149 12.03 -5.40 -14.13
CA ASN A 149 12.76 -6.61 -14.42
C ASN A 149 12.54 -7.62 -13.28
N ALA A 150 11.79 -8.69 -13.58
CA ALA A 150 11.52 -9.77 -12.66
C ALA A 150 12.10 -11.08 -13.21
N VAL A 151 12.96 -11.73 -12.46
CA VAL A 151 13.53 -13.02 -12.89
C VAL A 151 12.45 -14.09 -13.00
N GLY A 152 11.53 -14.12 -12.04
CA GLY A 152 10.41 -15.05 -11.95
C GLY A 152 9.10 -14.43 -12.45
N ASN A 153 8.20 -14.14 -11.55
CA ASN A 153 6.83 -13.75 -11.86
C ASN A 153 6.61 -12.25 -11.73
N ALA A 154 5.88 -11.65 -12.68
CA ALA A 154 5.33 -10.31 -12.58
C ALA A 154 3.80 -10.36 -12.64
N VAL A 155 3.13 -9.88 -11.59
CA VAL A 155 1.67 -9.84 -11.50
C VAL A 155 1.19 -8.40 -11.38
N PHE A 156 0.30 -8.01 -12.28
CA PHE A 156 -0.29 -6.68 -12.33
C PHE A 156 -1.77 -6.76 -11.98
N TYR A 157 -2.17 -6.09 -10.89
CA TYR A 157 -3.56 -6.06 -10.42
C TYR A 157 -4.34 -4.90 -11.04
N ALA A 158 -5.63 -4.85 -10.78
CA ALA A 158 -6.58 -3.95 -11.43
C ALA A 158 -6.24 -2.45 -11.36
N MET A 159 -5.55 -1.99 -10.32
CA MET A 159 -5.13 -0.60 -10.19
C MET A 159 -3.69 -0.35 -10.66
N ALA A 160 -3.06 -1.33 -11.28
CA ALA A 160 -1.71 -1.20 -11.81
C ALA A 160 -1.69 -0.26 -13.03
N HIS A 161 -0.84 0.76 -12.97
CA HIS A 161 -0.60 1.71 -14.04
C HIS A 161 0.90 1.76 -14.30
N VAL A 162 1.35 1.04 -15.31
CA VAL A 162 2.78 0.93 -15.60
C VAL A 162 3.12 1.65 -16.89
N THR A 163 4.13 2.50 -16.84
CA THR A 163 4.72 3.16 -18.00
C THR A 163 6.20 2.79 -18.08
N GLY A 164 6.57 1.94 -19.01
CA GLY A 164 7.93 1.41 -19.18
C GLY A 164 7.93 -0.01 -19.70
N ASN A 165 9.10 -0.58 -19.85
CA ASN A 165 9.25 -1.95 -20.35
C ASN A 165 9.22 -2.96 -19.21
N ILE A 166 8.63 -4.10 -19.45
CA ILE A 166 8.51 -5.19 -18.48
C ILE A 166 9.20 -6.42 -19.04
N THR A 167 10.15 -6.94 -18.28
CA THR A 167 10.81 -8.21 -18.56
C THR A 167 10.59 -9.15 -17.39
N ALA A 168 10.03 -10.34 -17.62
CA ALA A 168 9.80 -11.30 -16.54
C ALA A 168 9.85 -12.75 -17.06
N GLY A 169 10.05 -13.70 -16.15
CA GLY A 169 9.92 -15.13 -16.47
C GLY A 169 8.48 -15.51 -16.82
N SER A 170 7.51 -14.97 -16.10
CA SER A 170 6.09 -15.04 -16.45
C SER A 170 5.37 -13.74 -16.11
N ILE A 171 4.36 -13.37 -16.89
CA ILE A 171 3.60 -12.13 -16.73
C ILE A 171 2.12 -12.49 -16.62
N ALA A 172 1.48 -12.02 -15.55
CA ALA A 172 0.04 -12.10 -15.34
C ALA A 172 -0.55 -10.69 -15.19
N VAL A 173 -1.47 -10.33 -16.05
CA VAL A 173 -2.15 -9.04 -16.03
C VAL A 173 -3.61 -9.28 -15.70
N LYS A 174 -4.11 -8.64 -14.64
CA LYS A 174 -5.53 -8.70 -14.25
C LYS A 174 -6.34 -7.68 -15.06
N GLU A 175 -7.66 -7.85 -15.04
CA GLU A 175 -8.61 -6.90 -15.63
C GLU A 175 -8.35 -5.49 -15.11
N ASP A 176 -8.59 -4.47 -15.93
CA ASP A 176 -8.43 -3.03 -15.64
C ASP A 176 -6.98 -2.53 -15.44
N ALA A 177 -5.96 -3.40 -15.43
CA ALA A 177 -4.58 -2.96 -15.38
C ALA A 177 -4.17 -2.27 -16.69
N ILE A 178 -3.49 -1.15 -16.59
CA ILE A 178 -3.01 -0.37 -17.74
C ILE A 178 -1.48 -0.48 -17.82
N ILE A 179 -0.99 -0.95 -18.96
CA ILE A 179 0.45 -1.08 -19.22
C ILE A 179 0.77 -0.36 -20.52
N ASN A 180 1.64 0.64 -20.42
CA ASN A 180 2.15 1.43 -21.54
C ASN A 180 3.64 1.11 -21.74
N GLY A 181 3.96 0.19 -22.64
CA GLY A 181 5.33 -0.24 -22.92
C GLY A 181 5.40 -1.63 -23.54
N PHE A 182 6.59 -2.16 -23.62
CA PHE A 182 6.82 -3.50 -24.15
C PHE A 182 6.88 -4.52 -23.02
N MET A 183 6.23 -5.67 -23.22
CA MET A 183 6.32 -6.82 -22.33
C MET A 183 7.11 -7.93 -22.99
N HIS A 184 8.14 -8.42 -22.31
CA HIS A 184 8.99 -9.51 -22.76
C HIS A 184 9.05 -10.61 -21.70
N THR A 185 8.85 -11.86 -22.12
CA THR A 185 8.95 -13.01 -21.22
C THR A 185 10.21 -13.80 -21.55
N ASN A 186 11.10 -13.96 -20.55
CA ASN A 186 12.32 -14.77 -20.65
C ASN A 186 12.04 -16.19 -20.15
N LYS A 187 11.13 -16.92 -20.79
CA LYS A 187 10.94 -18.33 -20.47
C LYS A 187 12.09 -19.12 -21.09
N GLU A 188 13.11 -19.48 -20.30
CA GLU A 188 14.00 -20.54 -20.71
C GLU A 188 13.20 -21.84 -20.83
N HIS A 189 12.99 -22.30 -22.04
CA HIS A 189 12.53 -23.66 -22.27
C HIS A 189 13.63 -24.60 -21.75
N LYS A 190 13.43 -25.17 -20.55
CA LYS A 190 14.15 -26.41 -20.21
C LYS A 190 13.66 -27.45 -21.19
N THR A 191 14.43 -27.69 -22.23
CA THR A 191 14.39 -28.91 -23.00
C THR A 191 14.83 -30.04 -22.06
N GLU A 192 13.87 -30.79 -21.56
CA GLU A 192 14.18 -32.10 -20.93
C GLU A 192 14.76 -32.99 -22.02
N SER A 193 16.04 -33.34 -21.83
CA SER A 193 16.73 -34.37 -22.60
C SER A 193 16.63 -35.68 -21.87
#